data_623896bcd509dd137a80f1f6b6e8384f
#
_entry.id   623896bcd509dd137a80f1f6b6e8384f
#
_cell.length_a   1.000
_cell.length_b   1.000
_cell.length_c   1.000
_cell.angle_alpha   90.00
_cell.angle_beta   90.00
_cell.angle_gamma   90.00
#
_symmetry.space_group_name_H-M   'P 1'
#
loop_
_entity.id
_entity.type
_entity.pdbx_description
1 polymer ?
#
loop_
_entity_poly.entity_id
_entity_poly.type
_entity_poly.pdbx_seq_one_letter_code
_entity_poly.pdbx_strand_id
1 'polypeptide(L)'
;MPTDLLEAMHGDHAEWRSENGLWREEVRNWEYDIYRGKGALADLRNNFAAYESELATYAAAIRLYDEEIQAHEHEMAQHQRKSRPGDPPLGPCEKHTHGAEHHVRQHQRHDALKDRHHRIMKHWHGLLEALAERDEPQFASKPR
;
A
#
# COMPACT_ATOMS: atom_id res chain seq x y z
N MET A 1 -37.56 35.83 44.47
CA MET A 1 -36.75 36.37 43.35
C MET A 1 -35.29 35.86 43.40
N PRO A 2 -34.47 36.09 44.40
CA PRO A 2 -33.10 35.57 44.40
C PRO A 2 -33.01 34.03 44.43
N THR A 3 -33.92 33.35 45.07
CA THR A 3 -34.02 31.88 45.18
C THR A 3 -34.26 31.21 43.82
N ASP A 4 -35.14 31.73 43.00
CA ASP A 4 -35.48 31.14 41.70
C ASP A 4 -34.31 31.22 40.70
N LEU A 5 -33.55 32.30 40.72
CA LEU A 5 -32.37 32.46 39.89
C LEU A 5 -31.26 31.48 40.32
N LEU A 6 -31.08 31.31 41.62
CA LEU A 6 -30.08 30.39 42.16
C LEU A 6 -30.42 28.93 41.87
N GLU A 7 -31.69 28.55 41.94
CA GLU A 7 -32.17 27.22 41.59
C GLU A 7 -32.01 26.96 40.08
N ALA A 8 -32.30 27.92 39.20
CA ALA A 8 -32.06 27.82 37.79
C ALA A 8 -30.58 27.62 37.47
N MET A 9 -29.70 28.40 38.09
CA MET A 9 -28.25 28.25 37.91
C MET A 9 -27.73 26.88 38.42
N HIS A 10 -28.27 26.36 39.51
CA HIS A 10 -27.91 25.01 39.98
C HIS A 10 -28.40 23.92 39.00
N GLY A 11 -29.59 24.11 38.40
CA GLY A 11 -30.11 23.22 37.36
C GLY A 11 -29.18 23.18 36.16
N ASP A 12 -28.81 24.35 35.65
CA ASP A 12 -27.88 24.50 34.51
C ASP A 12 -26.53 23.85 34.82
N HIS A 13 -25.99 24.08 36.01
CA HIS A 13 -24.71 23.46 36.41
C HIS A 13 -24.81 21.93 36.50
N ALA A 14 -25.92 21.39 36.96
CA ALA A 14 -26.15 19.95 37.00
C ALA A 14 -26.19 19.33 35.59
N GLU A 15 -26.89 20.01 34.67
CA GLU A 15 -26.92 19.61 33.25
C GLU A 15 -25.53 19.65 32.60
N TRP A 16 -24.81 20.76 32.74
CA TRP A 16 -23.45 20.90 32.16
C TRP A 16 -22.48 19.88 32.77
N ARG A 17 -22.59 19.53 34.04
CA ARG A 17 -21.77 18.48 34.64
C ARG A 17 -22.09 17.11 34.07
N SER A 18 -23.36 16.83 33.78
CA SER A 18 -23.81 15.60 33.12
C SER A 18 -23.25 15.50 31.71
N GLU A 19 -23.39 16.56 30.90
CA GLU A 19 -22.83 16.64 29.55
C GLU A 19 -21.31 16.48 29.58
N ASN A 20 -20.61 17.18 30.46
CA ASN A 20 -19.16 17.04 30.61
C ASN A 20 -18.76 15.60 31.00
N GLY A 21 -19.59 14.90 31.73
CA GLY A 21 -19.39 13.48 32.03
C GLY A 21 -19.42 12.61 30.77
N LEU A 22 -20.43 12.83 29.93
CA LEU A 22 -20.57 12.12 28.65
C LEU A 22 -19.41 12.45 27.71
N TRP A 23 -19.07 13.73 27.56
CA TRP A 23 -17.95 14.15 26.71
C TRP A 23 -16.60 13.58 27.15
N ARG A 24 -16.35 13.48 28.45
CA ARG A 24 -15.15 12.81 28.96
C ARG A 24 -15.11 11.32 28.63
N GLU A 25 -16.25 10.66 28.62
CA GLU A 25 -16.35 9.26 28.21
C GLU A 25 -16.10 9.09 26.71
N GLU A 26 -16.69 9.96 25.88
CA GLU A 26 -16.44 10.00 24.45
C GLU A 26 -14.97 10.22 24.13
N VAL A 27 -14.32 11.20 24.79
CA VAL A 27 -12.88 11.47 24.62
C VAL A 27 -12.05 10.25 24.96
N ARG A 28 -12.37 9.53 26.04
CA ARG A 28 -11.66 8.27 26.37
C ARG A 28 -11.82 7.21 25.29
N ASN A 29 -12.98 7.10 24.69
CA ASN A 29 -13.21 6.19 23.58
C ASN A 29 -12.38 6.59 22.35
N TRP A 30 -12.32 7.89 22.03
CA TRP A 30 -11.50 8.40 20.94
C TRP A 30 -9.98 8.20 21.20
N GLU A 31 -9.53 8.39 22.43
CA GLU A 31 -8.14 8.08 22.80
C GLU A 31 -7.81 6.60 22.61
N TYR A 32 -8.75 5.71 22.92
CA TYR A 32 -8.59 4.29 22.65
C TYR A 32 -8.57 3.96 21.16
N ASP A 33 -9.42 4.62 20.36
CA ASP A 33 -9.41 4.48 18.89
C ASP A 33 -8.07 4.95 18.30
N ILE A 34 -7.53 6.06 18.79
CA ILE A 34 -6.19 6.54 18.40
C ILE A 34 -5.10 5.54 18.79
N TYR A 35 -5.17 4.96 19.96
CA TYR A 35 -4.23 3.93 20.38
C TYR A 35 -4.26 2.71 19.43
N ARG A 36 -5.45 2.23 19.08
CA ARG A 36 -5.62 1.15 18.11
C ARG A 36 -5.12 1.55 16.71
N GLY A 37 -5.41 2.77 16.29
CA GLY A 37 -4.94 3.31 15.01
C GLY A 37 -3.41 3.35 14.91
N LYS A 38 -2.72 3.72 15.98
CA LYS A 38 -1.24 3.68 16.04
C LYS A 38 -0.71 2.27 15.85
N GLY A 39 -1.34 1.27 16.47
CA GLY A 39 -0.98 -0.15 16.27
C GLY A 39 -1.16 -0.57 14.80
N ALA A 40 -2.29 -0.25 14.21
CA ALA A 40 -2.57 -0.53 12.79
C ALA A 40 -1.58 0.15 11.84
N LEU A 41 -1.15 1.38 12.14
CA LEU A 41 -0.12 2.08 11.36
C LEU A 41 1.25 1.41 11.48
N ALA A 42 1.61 0.89 12.66
CA ALA A 42 2.84 0.13 12.84
C ALA A 42 2.83 -1.16 12.02
N ASP A 43 1.72 -1.89 12.01
CA ASP A 43 1.55 -3.10 11.20
C ASP A 43 1.60 -2.78 9.70
N LEU A 44 0.97 -1.69 9.28
CA LEU A 44 1.02 -1.22 7.90
C LEU A 44 2.45 -0.89 7.46
N ARG A 45 3.22 -0.20 8.32
CA ARG A 45 4.63 0.09 8.07
C ARG A 45 5.44 -1.19 7.86
N ASN A 46 5.23 -2.21 8.69
CA ASN A 46 5.91 -3.49 8.57
C ASN A 46 5.51 -4.21 7.27
N ASN A 47 4.24 -4.15 6.89
CA ASN A 47 3.76 -4.71 5.63
C ASN A 47 4.36 -4.00 4.41
N PHE A 48 4.52 -2.68 4.45
CA PHE A 48 5.22 -1.93 3.40
C PHE A 48 6.69 -2.33 3.30
N ALA A 49 7.40 -2.51 4.41
CA ALA A 49 8.79 -2.96 4.41
C ALA A 49 8.94 -4.37 3.82
N ALA A 50 8.04 -5.28 4.13
CA ALA A 50 8.01 -6.62 3.55
C ALA A 50 7.71 -6.57 2.03
N TYR A 51 6.80 -5.72 1.62
CA TYR A 51 6.48 -5.52 0.20
C TYR A 51 7.65 -4.90 -0.58
N GLU A 52 8.33 -3.91 -0.02
CA GLU A 52 9.53 -3.32 -0.59
C GLU A 52 10.63 -4.39 -0.81
N SER A 53 10.84 -5.26 0.17
CA SER A 53 11.76 -6.39 0.06
C SER A 53 11.35 -7.38 -1.05
N GLU A 54 10.07 -7.68 -1.17
CA GLU A 54 9.53 -8.52 -2.25
C GLU A 54 9.78 -7.90 -3.63
N LEU A 55 9.55 -6.60 -3.78
CA LEU A 55 9.82 -5.86 -5.02
C LEU A 55 11.31 -5.87 -5.38
N ALA A 56 12.20 -5.69 -4.40
CA ALA A 56 13.65 -5.77 -4.62
C ALA A 56 14.08 -7.16 -5.11
N THR A 57 13.55 -8.22 -4.50
CA THR A 57 13.77 -9.60 -4.92
C THR A 57 13.26 -9.87 -6.33
N TYR A 58 12.09 -9.36 -6.65
CA TYR A 58 11.51 -9.48 -7.99
C TYR A 58 12.33 -8.73 -9.05
N ALA A 59 12.77 -7.51 -8.75
CA ALA A 59 13.65 -6.74 -9.64
C ALA A 59 14.99 -7.46 -9.91
N ALA A 60 15.56 -8.11 -8.90
CA ALA A 60 16.75 -8.93 -9.06
C ALA A 60 16.48 -10.15 -9.96
N ALA A 61 15.34 -10.81 -9.80
CA ALA A 61 14.95 -11.93 -10.66
C ALA A 61 14.76 -11.52 -12.13
N ILE A 62 14.21 -10.34 -12.38
CA ILE A 62 14.10 -9.78 -13.75
C ILE A 62 15.48 -9.59 -14.38
N ARG A 63 16.44 -9.00 -13.63
CA ARG A 63 17.80 -8.79 -14.12
C ARG A 63 18.51 -10.11 -14.45
N LEU A 64 18.41 -11.10 -13.57
CA LEU A 64 19.00 -12.43 -13.82
C LEU A 64 18.40 -13.08 -15.05
N TYR A 65 17.11 -12.99 -15.23
CA TYR A 65 16.43 -13.53 -16.40
C TYR A 65 16.86 -12.83 -17.69
N ASP A 66 17.01 -11.51 -17.66
CA ASP A 66 17.51 -10.73 -18.79
C ASP A 66 18.94 -11.12 -19.17
N GLU A 67 19.80 -11.35 -18.20
CA GLU A 67 21.17 -11.87 -18.39
C GLU A 67 21.16 -13.27 -19.04
N GLU A 68 20.26 -14.16 -18.62
CA GLU A 68 20.10 -15.49 -19.21
C GLU A 68 19.64 -15.41 -20.69
N ILE A 69 18.71 -14.51 -21.00
CA ILE A 69 18.27 -14.25 -22.37
C ILE A 69 19.45 -13.76 -23.23
N GLN A 70 20.20 -12.78 -22.74
CA GLN A 70 21.38 -12.25 -23.44
C GLN A 70 22.45 -13.31 -23.68
N ALA A 71 22.71 -14.16 -22.69
CA ALA A 71 23.66 -15.26 -22.83
C ALA A 71 23.18 -16.28 -23.88
N HIS A 72 21.91 -16.61 -23.90
CA HIS A 72 21.32 -17.50 -24.89
C HIS A 72 21.37 -16.92 -26.31
N GLU A 73 21.05 -15.64 -26.48
CA GLU A 73 21.18 -14.94 -27.76
C GLU A 73 22.63 -14.93 -28.26
N HIS A 74 23.60 -14.74 -27.36
CA HIS A 74 25.01 -14.79 -27.69
C HIS A 74 25.44 -16.20 -28.17
N GLU A 75 25.00 -17.25 -27.47
CA GLU A 75 25.24 -18.65 -27.89
C GLU A 75 24.65 -18.93 -29.26
N MET A 76 23.44 -18.49 -29.52
CA MET A 76 22.77 -18.64 -30.83
C MET A 76 23.53 -17.92 -31.95
N ALA A 77 23.96 -16.69 -31.70
CA ALA A 77 24.76 -15.91 -32.64
C ALA A 77 26.11 -16.56 -32.95
N GLN A 78 26.79 -17.12 -31.96
CA GLN A 78 28.02 -17.87 -32.14
C GLN A 78 27.80 -19.15 -32.95
N HIS A 79 26.72 -19.88 -32.69
CA HIS A 79 26.37 -21.08 -33.44
C HIS A 79 26.12 -20.75 -34.91
N GLN A 80 25.37 -19.70 -35.19
CA GLN A 80 25.09 -19.23 -36.54
C GLN A 80 26.36 -18.85 -37.32
N ARG A 81 27.33 -18.21 -36.68
CA ARG A 81 28.62 -17.86 -37.29
C ARG A 81 29.48 -19.06 -37.61
N LYS A 82 29.36 -20.15 -36.87
CA LYS A 82 30.15 -21.41 -37.06
C LYS A 82 29.46 -22.36 -38.02
N SER A 83 28.18 -22.14 -38.38
CA SER A 83 27.42 -22.98 -39.33
C SER A 83 27.96 -22.80 -40.73
N ARG A 84 28.10 -23.91 -41.45
CA ARG A 84 28.58 -23.96 -42.84
C ARG A 84 27.38 -24.07 -43.77
N PRO A 85 27.50 -23.63 -45.06
CA PRO A 85 26.47 -23.88 -46.05
C PRO A 85 26.20 -25.41 -46.15
N GLY A 86 24.95 -25.81 -45.91
CA GLY A 86 24.53 -27.22 -45.91
C GLY A 86 24.33 -27.83 -44.52
N ASP A 87 24.71 -27.14 -43.44
CA ASP A 87 24.41 -27.59 -42.08
C ASP A 87 22.89 -27.51 -41.81
N PRO A 88 22.31 -28.45 -41.06
CA PRO A 88 20.89 -28.40 -40.75
C PRO A 88 20.57 -27.15 -39.92
N PRO A 89 19.40 -26.52 -40.13
CA PRO A 89 18.98 -25.38 -39.32
C PRO A 89 18.90 -25.79 -37.84
N LEU A 90 19.17 -24.82 -36.95
CA LEU A 90 18.96 -24.99 -35.51
C LEU A 90 17.52 -25.49 -35.29
N GLY A 91 17.41 -26.71 -34.81
CA GLY A 91 16.13 -27.28 -34.38
C GLY A 91 15.59 -26.58 -33.11
N PRO A 92 14.35 -26.92 -32.69
CA PRO A 92 13.79 -26.38 -31.46
C PRO A 92 14.74 -26.65 -30.29
N CYS A 93 15.20 -25.56 -29.67
CA CYS A 93 16.11 -25.62 -28.56
C CYS A 93 15.32 -25.81 -27.25
N GLU A 94 15.65 -26.83 -26.48
CA GLU A 94 15.03 -27.10 -25.20
C GLU A 94 15.16 -25.93 -24.22
N LYS A 95 16.28 -25.19 -24.25
CA LYS A 95 16.48 -23.93 -23.51
C LYS A 95 15.49 -22.86 -23.91
N HIS A 96 15.16 -22.73 -25.19
CA HIS A 96 14.21 -21.74 -25.69
C HIS A 96 12.79 -22.08 -25.24
N THR A 97 12.38 -23.33 -25.30
CA THR A 97 11.06 -23.79 -24.84
C THR A 97 10.92 -23.56 -23.32
N HIS A 98 11.94 -23.90 -22.54
CA HIS A 98 11.98 -23.67 -21.09
C HIS A 98 11.95 -22.18 -20.75
N GLY A 99 12.66 -21.35 -21.52
CA GLY A 99 12.63 -19.89 -21.42
C GLY A 99 11.25 -19.30 -21.69
N ALA A 100 10.54 -19.81 -22.70
CA ALA A 100 9.19 -19.39 -23.04
C ALA A 100 8.20 -19.67 -21.88
N GLU A 101 8.28 -20.86 -21.28
CA GLU A 101 7.46 -21.21 -20.11
C GLU A 101 7.80 -20.34 -18.89
N HIS A 102 9.08 -20.06 -18.66
CA HIS A 102 9.52 -19.15 -17.61
C HIS A 102 8.99 -17.73 -17.84
N HIS A 103 9.02 -17.26 -19.07
CA HIS A 103 8.48 -15.94 -19.44
C HIS A 103 6.97 -15.81 -19.18
N VAL A 104 6.19 -16.84 -19.49
CA VAL A 104 4.76 -16.88 -19.17
C VAL A 104 4.52 -16.75 -17.65
N ARG A 105 5.26 -17.53 -16.85
CA ARG A 105 5.16 -17.44 -15.39
C ARG A 105 5.58 -16.07 -14.84
N GLN A 106 6.62 -15.48 -15.42
CA GLN A 106 7.10 -14.13 -15.08
C GLN A 106 6.04 -13.07 -15.40
N HIS A 107 5.41 -13.17 -16.56
CA HIS A 107 4.32 -12.28 -16.95
C HIS A 107 3.12 -12.35 -15.99
N GLN A 108 2.69 -13.57 -15.63
CA GLN A 108 1.61 -13.77 -14.67
C GLN A 108 1.95 -13.19 -13.29
N ARG A 109 3.19 -13.38 -12.84
CA ARG A 109 3.68 -12.80 -11.57
C ARG A 109 3.68 -11.28 -11.62
N HIS A 110 4.13 -10.71 -12.75
CA HIS A 110 4.15 -9.26 -12.93
C HIS A 110 2.73 -8.67 -12.88
N ASP A 111 1.78 -9.26 -13.58
CA ASP A 111 0.38 -8.80 -13.58
C ASP A 111 -0.24 -8.87 -12.18
N ALA A 112 0.00 -9.95 -11.44
CA ALA A 112 -0.46 -10.09 -10.06
C ALA A 112 0.13 -9.02 -9.12
N LEU A 113 1.42 -8.72 -9.26
CA LEU A 113 2.10 -7.65 -8.50
C LEU A 113 1.58 -6.27 -8.88
N LYS A 114 1.33 -6.02 -10.17
CA LYS A 114 0.75 -4.77 -10.67
C LYS A 114 -0.63 -4.51 -10.08
N ASP A 115 -1.50 -5.51 -10.08
CA ASP A 115 -2.85 -5.40 -9.51
C ASP A 115 -2.80 -5.16 -8.00
N ARG A 116 -1.92 -5.86 -7.29
CA ARG A 116 -1.68 -5.66 -5.86
C ARG A 116 -1.15 -4.25 -5.58
N HIS A 117 -0.20 -3.78 -6.36
CA HIS A 117 0.36 -2.44 -6.22
C HIS A 117 -0.70 -1.35 -6.40
N HIS A 118 -1.53 -1.46 -7.43
CA HIS A 118 -2.62 -0.51 -7.67
C HIS A 118 -3.63 -0.49 -6.52
N ARG A 119 -3.99 -1.65 -5.93
CA ARG A 119 -4.87 -1.70 -4.76
C ARG A 119 -4.25 -1.03 -3.54
N ILE A 120 -2.99 -1.31 -3.27
CA ILE A 120 -2.25 -0.70 -2.14
C ILE A 120 -2.21 0.82 -2.30
N MET A 121 -1.85 1.32 -3.48
CA MET A 121 -1.76 2.75 -3.74
C MET A 121 -3.12 3.45 -3.66
N LYS A 122 -4.18 2.82 -4.15
CA LYS A 122 -5.54 3.35 -4.03
C LYS A 122 -5.96 3.56 -2.57
N HIS A 123 -5.72 2.58 -1.71
CA HIS A 123 -6.02 2.69 -0.28
C HIS A 123 -5.13 3.72 0.41
N TRP A 124 -3.86 3.78 0.04
CA TRP A 124 -2.91 4.75 0.56
C TRP A 124 -3.31 6.19 0.23
N HIS A 125 -3.65 6.46 -1.03
CA HIS A 125 -4.13 7.77 -1.46
C HIS A 125 -5.43 8.16 -0.75
N GLY A 126 -6.37 7.24 -0.58
CA GLY A 126 -7.60 7.47 0.19
C GLY A 126 -7.33 7.85 1.64
N LEU A 127 -6.38 7.20 2.29
CA LEU A 127 -5.96 7.53 3.65
C LEU A 127 -5.31 8.93 3.74
N LEU A 128 -4.43 9.26 2.80
CA LEU A 128 -3.79 10.58 2.74
C LEU A 128 -4.81 11.70 2.52
N GLU A 129 -5.78 11.51 1.64
CA GLU A 129 -6.86 12.45 1.40
C GLU A 129 -7.70 12.66 2.67
N ALA A 130 -8.08 11.58 3.35
CA ALA A 130 -8.83 11.64 4.61
C ALA A 130 -8.06 12.38 5.72
N LEU A 131 -6.73 12.24 5.78
CA LEU A 131 -5.89 12.96 6.74
C LEU A 131 -5.72 14.44 6.37
N ALA A 132 -5.67 14.78 5.08
CA ALA A 132 -5.55 16.16 4.61
C ALA A 132 -6.80 17.00 4.92
N GLU A 133 -7.99 16.40 4.89
CA GLU A 133 -9.25 17.06 5.24
C GLU A 133 -9.34 17.54 6.71
N ARG A 134 -8.41 17.11 7.58
CA ARG A 134 -8.37 17.52 9.00
C ARG A 134 -7.97 18.98 9.20
N ASP A 135 -7.35 19.63 8.25
CA ASP A 135 -6.74 20.96 8.40
C ASP A 135 -7.70 22.12 8.05
N GLU A 136 -8.94 21.85 7.66
CA GLU A 136 -9.94 22.89 7.55
C GLU A 136 -10.54 23.19 8.93
N PRO A 137 -10.25 24.36 9.53
CA PRO A 137 -10.87 24.72 10.80
C PRO A 137 -12.37 24.93 10.58
N GLN A 138 -13.18 23.99 11.04
CA GLN A 138 -14.64 24.11 11.08
C GLN A 138 -15.13 25.23 12.05
N PHE A 139 -14.22 26.05 12.54
CA PHE A 139 -14.50 27.25 13.34
C PHE A 139 -14.50 28.50 12.46
N ALA A 140 -15.12 28.45 11.30
CA ALA A 140 -15.55 29.66 10.64
C ALA A 140 -16.64 30.30 11.51
N SER A 141 -16.27 31.34 12.22
CA SER A 141 -17.11 32.18 13.06
C SER A 141 -18.46 32.44 12.37
N LYS A 142 -19.56 32.02 12.98
CA LYS A 142 -20.85 32.59 12.63
C LYS A 142 -20.74 34.12 12.75
N PRO A 143 -21.01 34.90 11.72
CA PRO A 143 -21.15 36.35 11.88
C PRO A 143 -22.31 36.63 12.83
N ARG A 144 -22.09 37.50 13.79
CA ARG A 144 -23.11 38.00 14.72
C ARG A 144 -24.17 38.76 13.97
#